data_ddbd3f931f66b3bbc7ab4987c9917584
#
_entry.id   ddbd3f931f66b3bbc7ab4987c9917584
#
_cell.length_a   1.000
_cell.length_b   1.000
_cell.length_c   1.000
_cell.angle_alpha   90.00
_cell.angle_beta   90.00
_cell.angle_gamma   90.00
#
_symmetry.space_group_name_H-M   'P 1'
#
loop_
_entity.id
_entity.type
_entity.pdbx_description
1 polymer ?
#
loop_
_entity_poly.entity_id
_entity_poly.type
_entity_poly.pdbx_seq_one_letter_code
_entity_poly.pdbx_strand_id
1 'polypeptide(L)'
;MKKHYKILILFILIPFLGFSNDDTFISKQKNIKKTFIVNSNAGIDIDNKYGNISISTWDEDKIDLDITIKVTGGNETWVNEKLNSIDVDITALKSMVTAITKLGNSSLKSKGSSNSFEINYVIKIPKNGTVKLLNKYGNINAISLEGSTDITCKYGKVVLGKLNNTANRIQIEYCQNSTIDYIKNGTIEAKYSGLKINDSGNLNLDTSYSDLVLSDGQNIKYDCNYGNLKFQKINSFSGSGNYLTISIAEISNSVNVETNYSKLNISTITSKANNVNINSGYSDVSLGYDINYAFDFDINTKYGNIKSDNTLDISVNESKNTSKRISGFNKKKGQNKVVITSNYGNVALIKRQ
;
A
#
# COMPACT_ATOMS: atom_id res chain seq x y z
N MET A 1 -25.88 11.90 84.56
CA MET A 1 -26.26 12.94 83.59
C MET A 1 -25.11 13.06 82.57
N LYS A 2 -25.24 12.50 81.34
CA LYS A 2 -24.25 12.65 80.23
C LYS A 2 -24.70 13.72 79.33
N LYS A 3 -23.88 14.81 79.24
CA LYS A 3 -24.12 15.95 78.33
C LYS A 3 -23.61 15.56 76.92
N HIS A 4 -24.52 15.52 75.95
CA HIS A 4 -24.18 15.39 74.50
C HIS A 4 -23.89 16.78 73.94
N TYR A 5 -22.66 16.98 73.48
CA TYR A 5 -22.29 18.17 72.68
C TYR A 5 -22.64 17.86 71.18
N LYS A 6 -23.54 18.66 70.61
CA LYS A 6 -23.79 18.66 69.17
C LYS A 6 -22.74 19.54 68.54
N ILE A 7 -21.82 18.92 67.78
CA ILE A 7 -20.86 19.66 66.93
C ILE A 7 -21.58 20.04 65.65
N LEU A 8 -21.79 21.34 65.43
CA LEU A 8 -22.34 21.91 64.23
C LEU A 8 -21.16 22.08 63.24
N ILE A 9 -21.05 21.23 62.22
CA ILE A 9 -20.04 21.36 61.15
C ILE A 9 -20.62 22.34 60.12
N LEU A 10 -20.10 23.56 60.12
CA LEU A 10 -20.43 24.56 59.13
C LEU A 10 -19.62 24.27 57.84
N PHE A 11 -20.29 23.73 56.82
CA PHE A 11 -19.68 23.59 55.48
C PHE A 11 -19.62 24.96 54.81
N ILE A 12 -18.42 25.58 54.80
CA ILE A 12 -18.16 26.75 53.97
C ILE A 12 -17.93 26.28 52.53
N LEU A 13 -18.96 26.42 51.65
CA LEU A 13 -18.84 26.26 50.22
C LEU A 13 -17.99 27.44 49.70
N ILE A 14 -16.69 27.21 49.50
CA ILE A 14 -15.84 28.13 48.72
C ILE A 14 -16.15 27.86 47.25
N PRO A 15 -16.69 28.82 46.49
CA PRO A 15 -16.80 28.65 45.06
C PRO A 15 -15.38 28.62 44.49
N PHE A 16 -14.93 27.46 44.04
CA PHE A 16 -13.77 27.36 43.17
C PHE A 16 -14.13 28.06 41.86
N LEU A 17 -13.79 29.32 41.71
CA LEU A 17 -13.70 30.00 40.45
C LEU A 17 -12.51 29.33 39.72
N GLY A 18 -12.79 28.24 38.99
CA GLY A 18 -11.88 27.68 38.02
C GLY A 18 -11.69 28.72 36.91
N PHE A 19 -10.54 29.39 36.91
CA PHE A 19 -10.10 30.09 35.72
C PHE A 19 -9.84 29.02 34.65
N SER A 20 -10.84 28.74 33.83
CA SER A 20 -10.65 28.14 32.55
C SER A 20 -9.89 29.16 31.71
N ASN A 21 -8.58 28.97 31.57
CA ASN A 21 -7.87 29.57 30.46
C ASN A 21 -8.40 28.82 29.19
N ASP A 22 -9.49 29.30 28.62
CA ASP A 22 -9.84 29.04 27.24
C ASP A 22 -8.73 29.67 26.40
N ASP A 23 -7.71 28.86 26.06
CA ASP A 23 -6.80 29.21 24.98
C ASP A 23 -7.65 29.34 23.70
N THR A 24 -8.12 30.57 23.45
CA THR A 24 -8.93 30.86 22.26
C THR A 24 -8.05 30.74 21.03
N PHE A 25 -8.16 29.60 20.35
CA PHE A 25 -7.48 29.38 19.09
C PHE A 25 -8.15 30.20 17.98
N ILE A 26 -7.33 31.02 17.34
CA ILE A 26 -7.74 31.83 16.19
C ILE A 26 -7.48 30.99 14.95
N SER A 27 -8.52 30.78 14.12
CA SER A 27 -8.43 30.08 12.86
C SER A 27 -8.81 30.99 11.71
N LYS A 28 -7.90 31.14 10.73
CA LYS A 28 -8.13 31.92 9.50
C LYS A 28 -7.86 31.05 8.28
N GLN A 29 -8.58 31.35 7.19
CA GLN A 29 -8.38 30.62 5.93
C GLN A 29 -8.42 31.59 4.74
N LYS A 30 -7.75 31.18 3.65
CA LYS A 30 -7.93 31.73 2.30
C LYS A 30 -8.25 30.64 1.32
N ASN A 31 -9.09 30.95 0.31
CA ASN A 31 -9.49 30.02 -0.73
C ASN A 31 -8.99 30.53 -2.08
N ILE A 32 -8.44 29.65 -2.88
CA ILE A 32 -8.04 29.88 -4.26
C ILE A 32 -8.91 29.00 -5.15
N LYS A 33 -9.84 29.61 -5.89
CA LYS A 33 -10.71 28.91 -6.83
C LYS A 33 -10.37 29.33 -8.25
N LYS A 34 -10.05 28.35 -9.08
CA LYS A 34 -9.68 28.56 -10.49
C LYS A 34 -10.31 27.50 -11.37
N THR A 35 -10.86 27.92 -12.50
CA THR A 35 -11.36 27.06 -13.56
C THR A 35 -10.59 27.34 -14.83
N PHE A 36 -10.06 26.30 -15.48
CA PHE A 36 -9.30 26.40 -16.71
C PHE A 36 -10.00 25.61 -17.81
N ILE A 37 -10.24 26.24 -18.97
CA ILE A 37 -10.70 25.55 -20.18
C ILE A 37 -9.47 24.88 -20.81
N VAL A 38 -9.52 23.56 -20.96
CA VAL A 38 -8.39 22.73 -21.36
C VAL A 38 -8.79 21.75 -22.47
N ASN A 39 -7.87 20.91 -22.92
CA ASN A 39 -8.19 19.80 -23.83
C ASN A 39 -8.89 18.65 -23.07
N SER A 40 -9.64 17.82 -23.77
CA SER A 40 -10.38 16.67 -23.20
C SER A 40 -9.51 15.60 -22.51
N ASN A 41 -8.21 15.61 -22.78
CA ASN A 41 -7.21 14.73 -22.15
C ASN A 41 -6.19 15.49 -21.30
N ALA A 42 -6.47 16.75 -20.96
CA ALA A 42 -5.57 17.56 -20.15
C ALA A 42 -5.33 16.97 -18.77
N GLY A 43 -4.08 16.95 -18.37
CA GLY A 43 -3.65 16.42 -17.10
C GLY A 43 -3.48 17.47 -16.01
N ILE A 44 -3.13 16.97 -14.83
CA ILE A 44 -2.77 17.79 -13.68
C ILE A 44 -1.45 17.33 -13.05
N ASP A 45 -0.63 18.30 -12.60
CA ASP A 45 0.61 18.08 -11.86
C ASP A 45 0.58 18.89 -10.56
N ILE A 46 0.47 18.22 -9.42
CA ILE A 46 0.35 18.85 -8.09
C ILE A 46 1.53 18.46 -7.20
N ASP A 47 2.19 19.47 -6.62
CA ASP A 47 3.12 19.30 -5.49
C ASP A 47 2.55 19.99 -4.25
N ASN A 48 2.06 19.18 -3.30
CA ASN A 48 1.50 19.66 -2.05
C ASN A 48 2.25 19.14 -0.82
N LYS A 49 2.13 19.91 0.27
CA LYS A 49 2.63 19.56 1.60
C LYS A 49 1.64 20.03 2.65
N TYR A 50 1.47 19.22 3.72
CA TYR A 50 0.64 19.55 4.88
C TYR A 50 -0.85 19.74 4.55
N GLY A 51 -1.46 18.72 3.98
CA GLY A 51 -2.90 18.71 3.67
C GLY A 51 -3.26 17.62 2.69
N ASN A 52 -4.53 17.54 2.34
CA ASN A 52 -5.06 16.46 1.54
C ASN A 52 -5.24 16.89 0.07
N ILE A 53 -5.12 15.93 -0.84
CA ILE A 53 -5.49 16.09 -2.25
C ILE A 53 -6.66 15.15 -2.53
N SER A 54 -7.79 15.71 -2.96
CA SER A 54 -8.94 14.97 -3.44
C SER A 54 -9.16 15.25 -4.92
N ILE A 55 -9.14 14.19 -5.74
CA ILE A 55 -9.29 14.32 -7.20
C ILE A 55 -10.47 13.49 -7.67
N SER A 56 -11.24 14.06 -8.59
CA SER A 56 -12.33 13.41 -9.32
C SER A 56 -12.28 13.77 -10.79
N THR A 57 -12.97 12.99 -11.61
CA THR A 57 -13.08 13.20 -13.05
C THR A 57 -14.50 13.59 -13.42
N TRP A 58 -14.66 14.31 -14.54
CA TRP A 58 -15.94 14.69 -15.14
C TRP A 58 -15.88 14.67 -16.68
N ASP A 59 -17.02 14.86 -17.31
CA ASP A 59 -17.13 14.87 -18.77
C ASP A 59 -17.01 16.28 -19.39
N GLU A 60 -16.34 17.22 -18.70
CA GLU A 60 -16.13 18.58 -19.18
C GLU A 60 -14.65 18.81 -19.55
N ASP A 61 -14.40 19.59 -20.60
CA ASP A 61 -13.06 20.02 -21.02
C ASP A 61 -12.55 21.18 -20.15
N LYS A 62 -12.59 20.99 -18.85
CA LYS A 62 -12.17 21.95 -17.84
C LYS A 62 -11.43 21.27 -16.70
N ILE A 63 -10.54 22.03 -16.05
CA ILE A 63 -9.94 21.66 -14.77
C ILE A 63 -10.37 22.70 -13.74
N ASP A 64 -11.04 22.21 -12.67
CA ASP A 64 -11.35 23.01 -11.49
C ASP A 64 -10.35 22.75 -10.38
N LEU A 65 -9.79 23.81 -9.81
CA LEU A 65 -8.99 23.81 -8.62
C LEU A 65 -9.70 24.60 -7.52
N ASP A 66 -9.99 23.95 -6.41
CA ASP A 66 -10.43 24.59 -5.17
C ASP A 66 -9.41 24.29 -4.06
N ILE A 67 -8.65 25.31 -3.68
CA ILE A 67 -7.55 25.14 -2.72
C ILE A 67 -7.90 25.95 -1.48
N THR A 68 -7.96 25.29 -0.34
CA THR A 68 -8.20 25.91 0.98
C THR A 68 -6.91 25.86 1.78
N ILE A 69 -6.42 27.03 2.16
CA ILE A 69 -5.29 27.20 3.07
C ILE A 69 -5.85 27.68 4.41
N LYS A 70 -5.71 26.87 5.45
CA LYS A 70 -6.20 27.15 6.81
C LYS A 70 -5.02 27.21 7.77
N VAL A 71 -5.00 28.21 8.65
CA VAL A 71 -3.98 28.38 9.71
C VAL A 71 -4.70 28.57 11.02
N THR A 72 -4.25 27.87 12.05
CA THR A 72 -4.82 27.93 13.40
C THR A 72 -3.70 28.11 14.42
N GLY A 73 -3.89 29.01 15.39
CA GLY A 73 -2.91 29.25 16.45
C GLY A 73 -3.44 30.19 17.55
N GLY A 74 -2.71 30.25 18.66
CA GLY A 74 -3.06 31.09 19.79
C GLY A 74 -2.66 32.57 19.63
N ASN A 75 -1.91 32.93 18.56
CA ASN A 75 -1.46 34.31 18.31
C ASN A 75 -1.91 34.80 16.95
N GLU A 76 -2.72 35.85 16.92
CA GLU A 76 -3.30 36.36 15.67
C GLU A 76 -2.26 36.88 14.68
N THR A 77 -1.22 37.54 15.16
CA THR A 77 -0.15 38.02 14.29
C THR A 77 0.56 36.88 13.60
N TRP A 78 0.88 35.82 14.34
CA TRP A 78 1.46 34.61 13.76
C TRP A 78 0.52 33.93 12.73
N VAL A 79 -0.79 33.83 13.05
CA VAL A 79 -1.78 33.26 12.13
C VAL A 79 -1.85 34.06 10.82
N ASN A 80 -1.88 35.37 10.90
CA ASN A 80 -1.90 36.26 9.73
C ASN A 80 -0.62 36.14 8.90
N GLU A 81 0.56 36.24 9.54
CA GLU A 81 1.84 36.10 8.85
C GLU A 81 1.97 34.74 8.17
N LYS A 82 1.63 33.66 8.89
CA LYS A 82 1.70 32.32 8.32
C LYS A 82 0.75 32.15 7.15
N LEU A 83 -0.50 32.61 7.26
CA LEU A 83 -1.48 32.54 6.18
C LEU A 83 -1.02 33.32 4.94
N ASN A 84 -0.42 34.49 5.12
CA ASN A 84 0.11 35.31 4.03
C ASN A 84 1.39 34.75 3.42
N SER A 85 2.17 33.98 4.17
CA SER A 85 3.42 33.37 3.70
C SER A 85 3.20 32.13 2.82
N ILE A 86 2.03 31.51 2.89
CA ILE A 86 1.72 30.32 2.08
C ILE A 86 1.08 30.80 0.77
N ASP A 87 1.59 30.32 -0.35
CA ASP A 87 1.05 30.61 -1.68
C ASP A 87 1.05 29.35 -2.56
N VAL A 88 0.34 29.41 -3.68
CA VAL A 88 0.30 28.35 -4.69
C VAL A 88 0.65 28.93 -6.05
N ASP A 89 1.76 28.45 -6.60
CA ASP A 89 2.19 28.81 -7.95
C ASP A 89 1.43 27.96 -8.97
N ILE A 90 0.58 28.60 -9.79
CA ILE A 90 -0.31 27.91 -10.73
C ILE A 90 0.05 28.30 -12.16
N THR A 91 0.39 27.31 -12.98
CA THR A 91 0.60 27.45 -14.41
C THR A 91 -0.43 26.62 -15.17
N ALA A 92 -1.12 27.20 -16.12
CA ALA A 92 -2.16 26.53 -16.89
C ALA A 92 -1.86 26.58 -18.39
N LEU A 93 -1.69 25.40 -18.97
CA LEU A 93 -1.64 25.16 -20.42
C LEU A 93 -2.89 24.38 -20.84
N LYS A 94 -3.22 24.37 -22.12
CA LYS A 94 -4.34 23.59 -22.64
C LYS A 94 -4.20 22.08 -22.40
N SER A 95 -2.97 21.57 -22.27
CA SER A 95 -2.68 20.15 -22.06
C SER A 95 -2.41 19.77 -20.60
N MET A 96 -2.08 20.74 -19.73
CA MET A 96 -1.65 20.48 -18.36
C MET A 96 -1.87 21.69 -17.47
N VAL A 97 -2.41 21.47 -16.28
CA VAL A 97 -2.43 22.47 -15.20
C VAL A 97 -1.49 22.00 -14.10
N THR A 98 -0.57 22.88 -13.71
CA THR A 98 0.39 22.62 -12.62
C THR A 98 0.07 23.53 -11.44
N ALA A 99 0.08 22.98 -10.22
CA ALA A 99 -0.06 23.77 -9.00
C ALA A 99 0.94 23.30 -7.93
N ILE A 100 1.81 24.21 -7.49
CA ILE A 100 2.89 23.92 -6.56
C ILE A 100 2.71 24.77 -5.30
N THR A 101 2.53 24.12 -4.16
CA THR A 101 2.45 24.77 -2.86
C THR A 101 3.81 25.37 -2.49
N LYS A 102 3.84 26.67 -2.22
CA LYS A 102 5.00 27.41 -1.73
C LYS A 102 4.80 27.76 -0.25
N LEU A 103 5.66 27.22 0.58
CA LEU A 103 5.70 27.55 2.01
C LEU A 103 6.72 28.67 2.20
N GLY A 104 6.26 29.90 2.38
CA GLY A 104 7.16 31.01 2.69
C GLY A 104 7.73 30.91 4.10
N ASN A 105 8.79 31.64 4.35
CA ASN A 105 9.37 31.77 5.68
C ASN A 105 8.50 32.69 6.54
N SER A 106 8.03 32.22 7.70
CA SER A 106 7.49 33.04 8.74
C SER A 106 8.63 33.47 9.65
N SER A 107 8.77 34.76 9.88
CA SER A 107 9.80 35.30 10.78
C SER A 107 9.51 34.99 12.24
N LEU A 108 8.25 34.76 12.59
CA LEU A 108 7.83 34.41 13.93
C LEU A 108 8.02 32.92 14.21
N LYS A 109 8.86 32.61 15.21
CA LYS A 109 8.97 31.26 15.73
C LYS A 109 7.65 30.87 16.38
N SER A 110 7.13 29.67 16.03
CA SER A 110 6.00 29.07 16.70
C SER A 110 6.35 28.87 18.20
N LYS A 111 5.86 29.73 19.08
CA LYS A 111 5.89 29.49 20.52
C LYS A 111 4.55 28.88 20.91
N GLY A 112 4.53 27.58 21.10
CA GLY A 112 3.34 26.83 21.54
C GLY A 112 3.10 25.57 20.68
N SER A 113 2.64 24.50 21.30
CA SER A 113 2.39 23.18 20.68
C SER A 113 1.12 23.14 19.81
N SER A 114 0.35 24.23 19.75
CA SER A 114 -1.00 24.24 19.17
C SER A 114 -1.11 24.98 17.84
N ASN A 115 0.01 25.45 17.28
CA ASN A 115 0.03 26.13 15.99
C ASN A 115 0.04 25.11 14.86
N SER A 116 -0.92 25.20 13.94
CA SER A 116 -1.06 24.28 12.81
C SER A 116 -1.48 25.01 11.53
N PHE A 117 -1.20 24.39 10.39
CA PHE A 117 -1.76 24.83 9.10
C PHE A 117 -2.00 23.60 8.21
N GLU A 118 -2.95 23.72 7.31
CA GLU A 118 -3.27 22.71 6.30
C GLU A 118 -3.58 23.36 4.95
N ILE A 119 -3.25 22.64 3.87
CA ILE A 119 -3.43 23.10 2.50
C ILE A 119 -4.12 21.98 1.74
N ASN A 120 -5.43 22.10 1.56
CA ASN A 120 -6.27 21.07 0.98
C ASN A 120 -6.64 21.43 -0.46
N TYR A 121 -6.52 20.44 -1.35
CA TYR A 121 -6.87 20.56 -2.75
C TYR A 121 -8.10 19.68 -3.05
N VAL A 122 -9.10 20.28 -3.67
CA VAL A 122 -10.24 19.58 -4.29
C VAL A 122 -10.19 19.87 -5.79
N ILE A 123 -10.07 18.82 -6.58
CA ILE A 123 -9.71 18.92 -7.99
C ILE A 123 -10.71 18.15 -8.84
N LYS A 124 -11.16 18.74 -9.94
CA LYS A 124 -11.89 18.03 -11.00
C LYS A 124 -11.15 18.18 -12.32
N ILE A 125 -10.97 17.07 -13.02
CA ILE A 125 -10.24 17.04 -14.31
C ILE A 125 -11.08 16.33 -15.38
N PRO A 126 -10.81 16.54 -16.67
CA PRO A 126 -11.39 15.74 -17.73
C PRO A 126 -11.18 14.24 -17.48
N LYS A 127 -12.14 13.40 -17.86
CA LYS A 127 -12.15 11.96 -17.60
C LYS A 127 -10.88 11.23 -18.02
N ASN A 128 -10.32 11.63 -19.19
CA ASN A 128 -9.11 11.03 -19.74
C ASN A 128 -7.81 11.76 -19.34
N GLY A 129 -7.90 12.72 -18.43
CA GLY A 129 -6.77 13.51 -17.97
C GLY A 129 -5.73 12.68 -17.23
N THR A 130 -4.46 12.98 -17.47
CA THR A 130 -3.35 12.37 -16.75
C THR A 130 -3.22 12.98 -15.35
N VAL A 131 -2.75 12.17 -14.40
CA VAL A 131 -2.66 12.58 -12.99
C VAL A 131 -1.23 12.39 -12.49
N LYS A 132 -0.58 13.48 -12.10
CA LYS A 132 0.69 13.45 -11.40
C LYS A 132 0.56 14.19 -10.07
N LEU A 133 0.73 13.47 -8.95
CA LEU A 133 0.54 14.00 -7.61
C LEU A 133 1.75 13.68 -6.73
N LEU A 134 2.28 14.68 -6.11
CA LEU A 134 3.20 14.56 -4.99
C LEU A 134 2.56 15.17 -3.74
N ASN A 135 2.35 14.36 -2.69
CA ASN A 135 1.87 14.88 -1.42
C ASN A 135 2.73 14.41 -0.25
N LYS A 136 3.04 15.33 0.66
CA LYS A 136 3.76 15.02 1.89
C LYS A 136 2.95 15.52 3.10
N TYR A 137 2.86 14.70 4.13
CA TYR A 137 2.15 15.01 5.36
C TYR A 137 0.65 15.26 5.12
N GLY A 138 0.02 14.34 4.40
CA GLY A 138 -1.40 14.35 4.10
C GLY A 138 -1.82 13.26 3.13
N ASN A 139 -3.11 13.11 2.94
CA ASN A 139 -3.67 11.99 2.19
C ASN A 139 -3.92 12.35 0.73
N ILE A 140 -3.99 11.32 -0.12
CA ILE A 140 -4.44 11.43 -1.51
C ILE A 140 -5.67 10.55 -1.67
N ASN A 141 -6.75 11.12 -2.18
CA ASN A 141 -8.00 10.43 -2.45
C ASN A 141 -8.40 10.59 -3.92
N ALA A 142 -8.73 9.49 -4.60
CA ALA A 142 -9.26 9.49 -5.96
C ALA A 142 -10.32 8.40 -6.12
N ILE A 143 -11.41 8.67 -6.89
CA ILE A 143 -12.49 7.70 -7.09
C ILE A 143 -12.20 6.79 -8.28
N SER A 144 -12.05 7.35 -9.49
CA SER A 144 -11.72 6.61 -10.70
C SER A 144 -10.89 7.49 -11.64
N LEU A 145 -9.85 6.93 -12.25
CA LEU A 145 -8.94 7.62 -13.16
C LEU A 145 -8.77 6.75 -14.41
N GLU A 146 -9.09 7.35 -15.57
CA GLU A 146 -8.93 6.71 -16.88
C GLU A 146 -7.57 7.05 -17.52
N GLY A 147 -7.02 8.22 -17.22
CA GLY A 147 -5.69 8.63 -17.65
C GLY A 147 -4.57 7.93 -16.85
N SER A 148 -3.35 8.02 -17.35
CA SER A 148 -2.17 7.49 -16.62
C SER A 148 -1.96 8.23 -15.31
N THR A 149 -1.44 7.51 -14.31
CA THR A 149 -1.21 8.05 -12.97
C THR A 149 0.25 7.92 -12.53
N ASP A 150 0.78 8.98 -11.94
CA ASP A 150 2.05 8.99 -11.20
C ASP A 150 1.80 9.63 -9.83
N ILE A 151 1.60 8.80 -8.82
CA ILE A 151 1.18 9.25 -7.49
C ILE A 151 2.27 8.94 -6.48
N THR A 152 2.79 9.95 -5.83
CA THR A 152 3.74 9.84 -4.72
C THR A 152 3.13 10.40 -3.44
N CYS A 153 3.03 9.58 -2.40
CA CYS A 153 2.57 9.99 -1.08
C CYS A 153 3.61 9.63 -0.02
N LYS A 154 3.93 10.62 0.84
CA LYS A 154 4.83 10.40 2.00
C LYS A 154 4.19 10.89 3.28
N TYR A 155 4.27 10.08 4.35
CA TYR A 155 3.74 10.41 5.67
C TYR A 155 2.24 10.74 5.62
N GLY A 156 1.48 9.87 4.95
CA GLY A 156 0.03 10.03 4.80
C GLY A 156 -0.62 8.70 4.47
N LYS A 157 -1.63 8.76 3.59
CA LYS A 157 -2.34 7.58 3.11
C LYS A 157 -2.86 7.84 1.70
N VAL A 158 -2.89 6.81 0.86
CA VAL A 158 -3.60 6.85 -0.42
C VAL A 158 -4.90 6.02 -0.32
N VAL A 159 -5.98 6.57 -0.85
CA VAL A 159 -7.27 5.87 -1.01
C VAL A 159 -7.69 6.05 -2.47
N LEU A 160 -7.41 5.05 -3.28
CA LEU A 160 -7.64 5.10 -4.72
C LEU A 160 -8.73 4.09 -5.09
N GLY A 161 -9.70 4.53 -5.87
CA GLY A 161 -10.70 3.67 -6.48
C GLY A 161 -10.12 2.90 -7.67
N LYS A 162 -10.64 3.16 -8.89
CA LYS A 162 -10.23 2.42 -10.08
C LYS A 162 -9.19 3.19 -10.91
N LEU A 163 -8.05 2.55 -11.17
CA LEU A 163 -6.98 3.04 -12.04
C LEU A 163 -7.03 2.24 -13.35
N ASN A 164 -7.81 2.73 -14.31
CA ASN A 164 -8.17 1.97 -15.52
C ASN A 164 -7.13 2.05 -16.64
N ASN A 165 -6.11 2.87 -16.49
CA ASN A 165 -5.01 2.97 -17.44
C ASN A 165 -4.02 1.81 -17.32
N THR A 166 -3.24 1.58 -18.35
CA THR A 166 -2.15 0.58 -18.35
C THR A 166 -0.82 1.12 -17.83
N ALA A 167 -0.70 2.44 -17.63
CA ALA A 167 0.48 3.12 -17.15
C ALA A 167 0.19 3.82 -15.80
N ASN A 168 0.24 3.05 -14.72
CA ASN A 168 0.05 3.58 -13.37
C ASN A 168 1.32 3.37 -12.55
N ARG A 169 1.78 4.39 -11.86
CA ARG A 169 2.88 4.34 -10.91
C ARG A 169 2.44 4.89 -9.57
N ILE A 170 2.57 4.09 -8.53
CA ILE A 170 2.18 4.46 -7.17
C ILE A 170 3.39 4.29 -6.27
N GLN A 171 3.83 5.36 -5.65
CA GLN A 171 4.93 5.38 -4.69
C GLN A 171 4.41 5.82 -3.32
N ILE A 172 4.58 4.98 -2.32
CA ILE A 172 4.19 5.28 -0.94
C ILE A 172 5.35 5.07 0.01
N GLU A 173 5.53 6.02 0.91
CA GLU A 173 6.57 5.94 1.91
C GLU A 173 6.03 6.41 3.27
N TYR A 174 6.17 5.58 4.31
CA TYR A 174 5.56 5.81 5.63
C TYR A 174 4.04 6.04 5.56
N CYS A 175 3.37 5.26 4.70
CA CYS A 175 1.93 5.36 4.45
C CYS A 175 1.23 4.08 4.92
N GLN A 176 0.55 4.14 6.06
CA GLN A 176 -0.18 3.00 6.60
C GLN A 176 -1.66 3.04 6.16
N ASN A 177 -2.31 1.86 6.13
CA ASN A 177 -3.72 1.72 5.78
C ASN A 177 -4.11 2.31 4.41
N SER A 178 -3.18 2.26 3.45
CA SER A 178 -3.43 2.67 2.07
C SER A 178 -4.25 1.62 1.33
N THR A 179 -5.12 2.06 0.41
CA THR A 179 -6.02 1.17 -0.33
C THR A 179 -6.10 1.54 -1.80
N ILE A 180 -6.17 0.51 -2.66
CA ILE A 180 -6.50 0.63 -4.08
C ILE A 180 -7.61 -0.37 -4.37
N ASP A 181 -8.73 0.08 -4.93
CA ASP A 181 -9.84 -0.81 -5.26
C ASP A 181 -9.51 -1.67 -6.51
N TYR A 182 -9.06 -1.03 -7.57
CA TYR A 182 -8.65 -1.71 -8.81
C TYR A 182 -7.47 -1.00 -9.47
N ILE A 183 -6.51 -1.76 -9.97
CA ILE A 183 -5.42 -1.25 -10.82
C ILE A 183 -5.22 -2.18 -12.02
N LYS A 184 -5.47 -1.66 -13.23
CA LYS A 184 -5.39 -2.46 -14.45
C LYS A 184 -3.99 -2.99 -14.70
N ASN A 185 -2.99 -2.14 -14.77
CA ASN A 185 -1.56 -2.47 -14.77
C ASN A 185 -0.80 -1.37 -14.01
N GLY A 186 0.33 -1.71 -13.42
CA GLY A 186 1.13 -0.68 -12.78
C GLY A 186 2.37 -1.17 -12.07
N THR A 187 3.13 -0.20 -11.61
CA THR A 187 4.25 -0.40 -10.69
C THR A 187 3.90 0.22 -9.34
N ILE A 188 4.11 -0.53 -8.29
CA ILE A 188 3.90 -0.09 -6.92
C ILE A 188 5.23 -0.17 -6.19
N GLU A 189 5.68 0.98 -5.70
CA GLU A 189 6.84 1.11 -4.84
C GLU A 189 6.37 1.47 -3.43
N ALA A 190 6.64 0.60 -2.45
CA ALA A 190 6.21 0.82 -1.07
C ALA A 190 7.38 0.67 -0.09
N LYS A 191 7.57 1.70 0.76
CA LYS A 191 8.59 1.67 1.80
C LYS A 191 7.97 2.01 3.15
N TYR A 192 8.20 1.16 4.15
CA TYR A 192 7.68 1.33 5.52
C TYR A 192 6.16 1.57 5.53
N SER A 193 5.42 0.86 4.66
CA SER A 193 4.03 1.15 4.35
C SER A 193 3.14 -0.08 4.44
N GLY A 194 1.84 0.15 4.58
CA GLY A 194 0.81 -0.88 4.52
C GLY A 194 -0.17 -0.60 3.38
N LEU A 195 -0.34 -1.55 2.46
CA LEU A 195 -1.19 -1.41 1.28
C LEU A 195 -2.13 -2.60 1.11
N LYS A 196 -3.41 -2.31 0.88
CA LYS A 196 -4.41 -3.28 0.46
C LYS A 196 -4.89 -2.96 -0.94
N ILE A 197 -4.89 -3.98 -1.82
CA ILE A 197 -5.41 -3.91 -3.18
C ILE A 197 -6.52 -4.94 -3.31
N ASN A 198 -7.69 -4.55 -3.80
CA ASN A 198 -8.78 -5.51 -3.96
C ASN A 198 -8.63 -6.32 -5.25
N ASP A 199 -8.34 -5.67 -6.38
CA ASP A 199 -8.20 -6.36 -7.66
C ASP A 199 -7.12 -5.72 -8.52
N SER A 200 -6.42 -6.53 -9.32
CA SER A 200 -5.39 -6.06 -10.24
C SER A 200 -5.25 -6.90 -11.50
N GLY A 201 -4.83 -6.25 -12.57
CA GLY A 201 -4.26 -6.93 -13.73
C GLY A 201 -2.79 -7.28 -13.48
N ASN A 202 -1.89 -6.70 -14.28
CA ASN A 202 -0.45 -6.96 -14.15
C ASN A 202 0.21 -5.95 -13.21
N LEU A 203 0.88 -6.43 -12.16
CA LEU A 203 1.59 -5.59 -11.22
C LEU A 203 3.08 -5.94 -11.14
N ASN A 204 3.90 -4.88 -11.11
CA ASN A 204 5.26 -4.95 -10.61
C ASN A 204 5.30 -4.36 -9.19
N LEU A 205 5.72 -5.16 -8.24
CA LEU A 205 5.82 -4.78 -6.83
C LEU A 205 7.29 -4.62 -6.45
N ASP A 206 7.67 -3.45 -5.98
CA ASP A 206 8.97 -3.16 -5.36
C ASP A 206 8.70 -2.69 -3.94
N THR A 207 8.89 -3.55 -2.95
CA THR A 207 8.55 -3.20 -1.58
C THR A 207 9.68 -3.46 -0.60
N SER A 208 9.82 -2.57 0.37
CA SER A 208 10.78 -2.72 1.46
C SER A 208 10.14 -2.35 2.79
N TYR A 209 10.30 -3.21 3.79
CA TYR A 209 9.73 -3.02 5.13
C TYR A 209 8.23 -2.72 5.09
N SER A 210 7.51 -3.42 4.23
CA SER A 210 6.11 -3.10 3.93
C SER A 210 5.24 -4.35 3.92
N ASP A 211 3.97 -4.16 4.28
CA ASP A 211 2.96 -5.20 4.24
C ASP A 211 1.99 -4.95 3.08
N LEU A 212 1.78 -5.98 2.25
CA LEU A 212 0.89 -5.91 1.11
C LEU A 212 -0.14 -7.04 1.16
N VAL A 213 -1.40 -6.67 0.94
CA VAL A 213 -2.52 -7.61 0.78
C VAL A 213 -3.16 -7.38 -0.59
N LEU A 214 -3.26 -8.42 -1.41
CA LEU A 214 -3.98 -8.38 -2.69
C LEU A 214 -5.02 -9.51 -2.72
N SER A 215 -6.29 -9.18 -3.01
CA SER A 215 -7.35 -10.19 -3.06
C SER A 215 -7.34 -10.94 -4.38
N ASP A 216 -7.46 -10.26 -5.52
CA ASP A 216 -7.42 -10.87 -6.85
C ASP A 216 -6.34 -10.22 -7.74
N GLY A 217 -5.53 -11.03 -8.42
CA GLY A 217 -4.48 -10.53 -9.30
C GLY A 217 -4.20 -11.43 -10.49
N GLN A 218 -3.91 -10.83 -11.64
CA GLN A 218 -3.56 -11.60 -12.81
C GLN A 218 -2.08 -12.01 -12.77
N ASN A 219 -1.18 -11.17 -13.18
CA ASN A 219 0.24 -11.48 -13.21
C ASN A 219 1.00 -10.57 -12.25
N ILE A 220 1.56 -11.16 -11.22
CA ILE A 220 2.29 -10.44 -10.18
C ILE A 220 3.77 -10.75 -10.31
N LYS A 221 4.55 -9.70 -10.56
CA LYS A 221 6.01 -9.74 -10.47
C LYS A 221 6.44 -8.97 -9.24
N TYR A 222 7.33 -9.55 -8.43
CA TYR A 222 7.79 -8.90 -7.22
C TYR A 222 9.32 -8.86 -7.12
N ASP A 223 9.82 -7.79 -6.54
CA ASP A 223 11.17 -7.62 -6.02
C ASP A 223 11.02 -6.96 -4.65
N CYS A 224 10.97 -7.77 -3.60
CA CYS A 224 10.54 -7.30 -2.29
C CYS A 224 11.51 -7.75 -1.20
N ASN A 225 11.67 -6.91 -0.18
CA ASN A 225 12.53 -7.23 0.95
C ASN A 225 11.89 -6.77 2.27
N TYR A 226 11.98 -7.61 3.31
CA TYR A 226 11.50 -7.32 4.66
C TYR A 226 10.02 -6.96 4.70
N GLY A 227 9.14 -7.94 4.85
CA GLY A 227 7.70 -7.66 4.96
C GLY A 227 6.83 -8.88 4.77
N ASN A 228 5.52 -8.62 4.74
CA ASN A 228 4.51 -9.64 4.55
C ASN A 228 3.77 -9.42 3.23
N LEU A 229 3.76 -10.44 2.39
CA LEU A 229 3.01 -10.45 1.13
C LEU A 229 1.89 -11.48 1.25
N LYS A 230 0.64 -11.03 1.21
CA LYS A 230 -0.54 -11.89 1.32
C LYS A 230 -1.43 -11.76 0.09
N PHE A 231 -1.64 -12.87 -0.58
CA PHE A 231 -2.44 -12.94 -1.80
C PHE A 231 -3.56 -13.97 -1.62
N GLN A 232 -4.79 -13.66 -2.11
CA GLN A 232 -5.88 -14.63 -2.07
C GLN A 232 -5.91 -15.44 -3.37
N LYS A 233 -6.14 -14.80 -4.51
CA LYS A 233 -6.18 -15.48 -5.81
C LYS A 233 -5.24 -14.78 -6.78
N ILE A 234 -4.30 -15.54 -7.32
CA ILE A 234 -3.33 -15.03 -8.28
C ILE A 234 -3.29 -15.97 -9.48
N ASN A 235 -3.24 -15.42 -10.68
CA ASN A 235 -3.04 -16.23 -11.87
C ASN A 235 -1.58 -16.67 -11.98
N SER A 236 -0.63 -15.74 -12.10
CA SER A 236 0.81 -16.05 -12.14
C SER A 236 1.58 -15.22 -11.11
N PHE A 237 2.56 -15.86 -10.46
CA PHE A 237 3.40 -15.23 -9.45
C PHE A 237 4.88 -15.47 -9.74
N SER A 238 5.65 -14.40 -9.89
CA SER A 238 7.08 -14.48 -10.21
C SER A 238 7.89 -13.37 -9.54
N GLY A 239 9.14 -13.66 -9.27
CA GLY A 239 10.07 -12.65 -8.75
C GLY A 239 11.02 -13.17 -7.69
N SER A 240 11.67 -12.25 -7.01
CA SER A 240 12.67 -12.53 -5.99
C SER A 240 12.48 -11.67 -4.74
N GLY A 241 13.02 -12.16 -3.62
CA GLY A 241 12.99 -11.39 -2.39
C GLY A 241 13.62 -12.08 -1.20
N ASN A 242 13.90 -11.28 -0.17
CA ASN A 242 14.58 -11.73 1.03
C ASN A 242 13.84 -11.27 2.28
N TYR A 243 13.92 -12.07 3.34
CA TYR A 243 13.31 -11.74 4.64
C TYR A 243 11.80 -11.50 4.57
N LEU A 244 11.10 -12.34 3.79
CA LEU A 244 9.67 -12.21 3.52
C LEU A 244 8.86 -13.32 4.20
N THR A 245 7.63 -12.98 4.57
CA THR A 245 6.56 -13.95 4.74
C THR A 245 5.60 -13.85 3.57
N ILE A 246 5.64 -14.84 2.67
CA ILE A 246 4.77 -14.89 1.48
C ILE A 246 3.69 -15.92 1.72
N SER A 247 2.43 -15.51 1.65
CA SER A 247 1.27 -16.37 1.81
C SER A 247 0.32 -16.20 0.63
N ILE A 248 0.07 -17.27 -0.13
CA ILE A 248 -0.81 -17.25 -1.30
C ILE A 248 -1.87 -18.34 -1.10
N ALA A 249 -3.15 -17.97 -1.13
CA ALA A 249 -4.20 -18.96 -0.96
C ALA A 249 -4.40 -19.81 -2.22
N GLU A 250 -4.43 -19.20 -3.40
CA GLU A 250 -4.66 -19.91 -4.65
C GLU A 250 -3.83 -19.35 -5.81
N ILE A 251 -3.22 -20.24 -6.61
CA ILE A 251 -2.55 -19.91 -7.88
C ILE A 251 -3.14 -20.78 -8.98
N SER A 252 -3.54 -20.14 -10.09
CA SER A 252 -4.23 -20.81 -11.19
C SER A 252 -3.40 -21.01 -12.45
N ASN A 253 -2.18 -20.45 -12.55
CA ASN A 253 -1.34 -20.60 -13.73
C ASN A 253 0.10 -20.99 -13.35
N SER A 254 1.00 -20.08 -13.08
CA SER A 254 2.43 -20.39 -12.94
C SER A 254 3.09 -19.73 -11.72
N VAL A 255 4.14 -20.40 -11.25
CA VAL A 255 5.00 -19.89 -10.16
C VAL A 255 6.46 -19.94 -10.62
N ASN A 256 7.17 -18.82 -10.45
CA ASN A 256 8.61 -18.77 -10.64
C ASN A 256 9.24 -17.86 -9.57
N VAL A 257 9.72 -18.42 -8.48
CA VAL A 257 10.12 -17.71 -7.27
C VAL A 257 11.54 -18.02 -6.87
N GLU A 258 12.29 -16.96 -6.56
CA GLU A 258 13.56 -17.05 -5.84
C GLU A 258 13.43 -16.33 -4.50
N THR A 259 13.76 -17.01 -3.38
CA THR A 259 13.58 -16.40 -2.06
C THR A 259 14.63 -16.89 -1.05
N ASN A 260 15.13 -15.95 -0.21
CA ASN A 260 16.07 -16.30 0.83
C ASN A 260 15.62 -15.74 2.19
N TYR A 261 15.97 -16.44 3.27
CA TYR A 261 15.63 -16.07 4.65
C TYR A 261 14.14 -15.78 4.84
N SER A 262 13.29 -16.60 4.19
CA SER A 262 11.87 -16.31 4.02
C SER A 262 11.00 -17.52 4.36
N LYS A 263 9.70 -17.28 4.42
CA LYS A 263 8.69 -18.33 4.49
C LYS A 263 7.75 -18.19 3.29
N LEU A 264 7.71 -19.22 2.44
CA LEU A 264 6.80 -19.28 1.30
C LEU A 264 5.71 -20.32 1.57
N ASN A 265 4.47 -19.89 1.65
CA ASN A 265 3.31 -20.77 1.78
C ASN A 265 2.33 -20.52 0.63
N ILE A 266 2.17 -21.50 -0.25
CA ILE A 266 1.15 -21.53 -1.28
C ILE A 266 0.15 -22.60 -0.85
N SER A 267 -1.08 -22.20 -0.52
CA SER A 267 -2.08 -23.13 0.00
C SER A 267 -2.60 -24.06 -1.07
N THR A 268 -2.81 -23.59 -2.31
CA THR A 268 -3.33 -24.41 -3.39
C THR A 268 -2.81 -23.96 -4.77
N ILE A 269 -2.12 -24.85 -5.46
CA ILE A 269 -1.94 -24.79 -6.91
C ILE A 269 -3.14 -25.51 -7.53
N THR A 270 -3.91 -24.82 -8.38
CA THR A 270 -5.14 -25.41 -8.97
C THR A 270 -4.83 -26.46 -10.03
N SER A 271 -5.83 -27.27 -10.36
CA SER A 271 -5.71 -28.31 -11.41
C SER A 271 -5.42 -27.74 -12.81
N LYS A 272 -5.67 -26.44 -13.02
CA LYS A 272 -5.43 -25.75 -14.30
C LYS A 272 -4.04 -25.12 -14.39
N ALA A 273 -3.29 -25.14 -13.30
CA ALA A 273 -1.98 -24.49 -13.25
C ALA A 273 -0.97 -25.18 -14.19
N ASN A 274 -0.01 -24.38 -14.63
CA ASN A 274 1.14 -24.80 -15.42
C ASN A 274 2.34 -25.13 -14.50
N ASN A 275 3.54 -24.70 -14.87
CA ASN A 275 4.76 -25.06 -14.16
C ASN A 275 4.95 -24.25 -12.87
N VAL A 276 5.57 -24.90 -11.89
CA VAL A 276 6.03 -24.32 -10.64
C VAL A 276 7.53 -24.47 -10.54
N ASN A 277 8.26 -23.39 -10.41
CA ASN A 277 9.69 -23.37 -10.17
C ASN A 277 9.99 -22.51 -8.92
N ILE A 278 10.63 -23.11 -7.92
CA ILE A 278 10.96 -22.44 -6.67
C ILE A 278 12.43 -22.70 -6.33
N ASN A 279 13.20 -21.65 -6.18
CA ASN A 279 14.56 -21.69 -5.67
C ASN A 279 14.62 -20.96 -4.33
N SER A 280 15.08 -21.64 -3.28
CA SER A 280 15.06 -21.06 -1.92
C SER A 280 16.34 -21.33 -1.16
N GLY A 281 16.76 -20.33 -0.37
CA GLY A 281 17.86 -20.43 0.56
C GLY A 281 17.44 -20.00 1.97
N TYR A 282 17.76 -20.80 2.99
CA TYR A 282 17.40 -20.50 4.40
C TYR A 282 15.89 -20.20 4.56
N SER A 283 15.05 -20.89 3.79
CA SER A 283 13.64 -20.59 3.66
C SER A 283 12.80 -21.87 3.67
N ASP A 284 11.72 -21.86 4.43
CA ASP A 284 10.76 -22.96 4.40
C ASP A 284 9.74 -22.74 3.28
N VAL A 285 9.50 -23.82 2.49
CA VAL A 285 8.55 -23.83 1.40
C VAL A 285 7.43 -24.82 1.68
N SER A 286 6.19 -24.35 1.68
CA SER A 286 4.99 -25.19 1.74
C SER A 286 4.17 -24.99 0.47
N LEU A 287 4.03 -26.05 -0.33
CA LEU A 287 3.27 -26.05 -1.57
C LEU A 287 2.09 -27.02 -1.48
N GLY A 288 0.89 -26.47 -1.37
CA GLY A 288 -0.35 -27.23 -1.52
C GLY A 288 -0.72 -27.37 -2.99
N TYR A 289 -1.33 -28.49 -3.37
CA TYR A 289 -1.79 -28.74 -4.73
C TYR A 289 -3.16 -29.41 -4.74
N ASP A 290 -3.98 -29.03 -5.74
CA ASP A 290 -5.28 -29.65 -5.99
C ASP A 290 -5.09 -31.14 -6.37
N ILE A 291 -5.97 -32.01 -5.85
CA ILE A 291 -5.93 -33.47 -6.13
C ILE A 291 -5.91 -33.79 -7.62
N ASN A 292 -6.46 -32.93 -8.49
CA ASN A 292 -6.54 -33.12 -9.93
C ASN A 292 -5.40 -32.45 -10.70
N TYR A 293 -4.49 -31.75 -10.04
CA TYR A 293 -3.32 -31.17 -10.69
C TYR A 293 -2.34 -32.28 -11.08
N ALA A 294 -2.17 -32.49 -12.39
CA ALA A 294 -1.26 -33.51 -12.94
C ALA A 294 0.12 -32.88 -13.23
N PHE A 295 1.17 -33.39 -12.59
CA PHE A 295 2.52 -32.87 -12.70
C PHE A 295 3.61 -33.90 -12.45
N ASP A 296 4.75 -33.73 -13.10
CA ASP A 296 6.01 -34.33 -12.70
C ASP A 296 6.69 -33.46 -11.67
N PHE A 297 7.36 -34.05 -10.67
CA PHE A 297 8.09 -33.27 -9.68
C PHE A 297 9.55 -33.70 -9.54
N ASP A 298 10.41 -32.73 -9.23
CA ASP A 298 11.80 -32.93 -8.82
C ASP A 298 12.12 -31.95 -7.69
N ILE A 299 12.25 -32.48 -6.47
CA ILE A 299 12.49 -31.70 -5.27
C ILE A 299 13.83 -32.07 -4.69
N ASN A 300 14.70 -31.08 -4.56
CA ASN A 300 16.04 -31.22 -4.04
C ASN A 300 16.21 -30.35 -2.80
N THR A 301 16.68 -30.90 -1.70
CA THR A 301 17.06 -30.13 -0.52
C THR A 301 18.49 -30.44 -0.11
N LYS A 302 19.21 -29.39 0.34
CA LYS A 302 20.51 -29.53 1.02
C LYS A 302 20.37 -28.92 2.41
N TYR A 303 20.72 -29.70 3.44
CA TYR A 303 20.52 -29.34 4.87
C TYR A 303 19.05 -29.04 5.23
N GLY A 304 18.10 -29.71 4.57
CA GLY A 304 16.65 -29.59 4.80
C GLY A 304 15.94 -30.92 4.68
N ASN A 305 14.69 -30.95 5.10
CA ASN A 305 13.83 -32.13 4.98
C ASN A 305 12.78 -31.95 3.89
N ILE A 306 12.36 -33.06 3.29
CA ILE A 306 11.25 -33.10 2.35
C ILE A 306 10.12 -33.88 3.02
N LYS A 307 8.93 -33.28 3.07
CA LYS A 307 7.68 -33.93 3.44
C LYS A 307 6.77 -33.98 2.22
N SER A 308 6.38 -35.15 1.79
CA SER A 308 5.47 -35.34 0.66
C SER A 308 4.23 -36.11 1.09
N ASP A 309 3.17 -35.99 0.31
CA ASP A 309 1.95 -36.79 0.46
C ASP A 309 2.20 -38.26 0.00
N ASN A 310 1.60 -39.20 0.71
CA ASN A 310 1.78 -40.64 0.41
C ASN A 310 1.09 -41.11 -0.89
N THR A 311 0.30 -40.25 -1.52
CA THR A 311 -0.39 -40.57 -2.79
C THR A 311 0.41 -40.20 -4.03
N LEU A 312 1.58 -39.62 -3.90
CA LEU A 312 2.48 -39.33 -5.00
C LEU A 312 3.20 -40.60 -5.49
N ASP A 313 3.30 -40.75 -6.79
CA ASP A 313 4.10 -41.79 -7.41
C ASP A 313 5.57 -41.41 -7.40
N ILE A 314 6.32 -41.88 -6.40
CA ILE A 314 7.75 -41.56 -6.24
C ILE A 314 8.59 -42.56 -7.05
N SER A 315 9.34 -42.03 -8.02
CA SER A 315 10.26 -42.82 -8.85
C SER A 315 11.69 -42.80 -8.32
N VAL A 316 12.11 -41.70 -7.67
CA VAL A 316 13.44 -41.55 -7.04
C VAL A 316 13.22 -41.04 -5.61
N ASN A 317 13.92 -41.68 -4.66
CA ASN A 317 13.98 -41.22 -3.26
C ASN A 317 15.41 -41.47 -2.77
N GLU A 318 16.21 -40.42 -2.83
CA GLU A 318 17.62 -40.47 -2.46
C GLU A 318 17.89 -39.62 -1.21
N SER A 319 18.65 -40.18 -0.31
CA SER A 319 19.13 -39.47 0.89
C SER A 319 20.62 -39.74 1.05
N LYS A 320 21.46 -38.74 0.84
CA LYS A 320 22.91 -38.82 0.97
C LYS A 320 23.40 -37.70 1.89
N ASN A 321 24.01 -38.08 3.03
CA ASN A 321 24.55 -37.14 4.02
C ASN A 321 23.56 -35.98 4.34
N THR A 322 23.79 -34.83 3.72
CA THR A 322 23.05 -33.59 3.94
C THR A 322 22.05 -33.28 2.82
N SER A 323 21.98 -34.11 1.77
CA SER A 323 21.12 -33.86 0.59
C SER A 323 20.02 -34.89 0.50
N LYS A 324 18.80 -34.44 0.18
CA LYS A 324 17.65 -35.29 -0.11
C LYS A 324 17.06 -34.90 -1.45
N ARG A 325 16.68 -35.91 -2.25
CA ARG A 325 15.99 -35.71 -3.50
C ARG A 325 14.82 -36.68 -3.60
N ILE A 326 13.68 -36.16 -3.98
CA ILE A 326 12.56 -37.01 -4.46
C ILE A 326 12.14 -36.54 -5.83
N SER A 327 11.85 -37.48 -6.72
CA SER A 327 11.22 -37.21 -8.01
C SER A 327 10.16 -38.25 -8.34
N GLY A 328 9.19 -37.84 -9.16
CA GLY A 328 8.07 -38.69 -9.52
C GLY A 328 6.99 -37.87 -10.21
N PHE A 329 5.74 -38.30 -10.03
CA PHE A 329 4.61 -37.60 -10.63
C PHE A 329 3.34 -37.70 -9.77
N ASN A 330 2.38 -36.80 -10.02
CA ASN A 330 1.01 -36.90 -9.53
C ASN A 330 0.07 -37.16 -10.70
N LYS A 331 -0.76 -38.18 -10.61
CA LYS A 331 -1.76 -38.62 -11.61
C LYS A 331 -1.19 -39.03 -12.96
N LYS A 332 -0.63 -38.14 -13.77
CA LYS A 332 -0.19 -38.42 -15.15
C LYS A 332 1.16 -37.77 -15.42
N LYS A 333 2.10 -38.55 -15.97
CA LYS A 333 3.43 -38.06 -16.38
C LYS A 333 3.36 -37.11 -17.56
N GLY A 334 4.34 -36.16 -17.59
CA GLY A 334 4.62 -35.32 -18.75
C GLY A 334 3.63 -34.21 -18.99
N GLN A 335 2.86 -33.80 -17.95
CA GLN A 335 1.91 -32.67 -18.08
C GLN A 335 2.58 -31.37 -17.71
N ASN A 336 2.76 -31.11 -16.42
CA ASN A 336 3.36 -29.90 -15.87
C ASN A 336 4.59 -30.29 -15.03
N LYS A 337 5.43 -29.32 -14.68
CA LYS A 337 6.60 -29.58 -13.86
C LYS A 337 6.55 -28.77 -12.57
N VAL A 338 6.83 -29.42 -11.44
CA VAL A 338 7.05 -28.81 -10.14
C VAL A 338 8.50 -29.04 -9.76
N VAL A 339 9.33 -28.02 -9.85
CA VAL A 339 10.76 -28.08 -9.51
C VAL A 339 10.99 -27.19 -8.28
N ILE A 340 11.54 -27.79 -7.22
CA ILE A 340 11.88 -27.05 -6.00
C ILE A 340 13.32 -27.39 -5.61
N THR A 341 14.14 -26.35 -5.50
CA THR A 341 15.49 -26.46 -4.95
C THR A 341 15.56 -25.63 -3.67
N SER A 342 15.95 -26.25 -2.57
CA SER A 342 16.08 -25.58 -1.27
C SER A 342 17.43 -25.87 -0.61
N ASN A 343 18.09 -24.79 -0.18
CA ASN A 343 19.29 -24.88 0.64
C ASN A 343 18.99 -24.35 2.05
N TYR A 344 19.24 -25.15 3.09
CA TYR A 344 18.97 -24.81 4.50
C TYR A 344 17.50 -24.44 4.78
N GLY A 345 16.55 -25.18 4.17
CA GLY A 345 15.12 -25.00 4.38
C GLY A 345 14.35 -26.28 4.12
N ASN A 346 13.21 -26.43 4.75
CA ASN A 346 12.34 -27.57 4.57
C ASN A 346 11.35 -27.34 3.43
N VAL A 347 11.01 -28.42 2.72
CA VAL A 347 10.01 -28.41 1.66
C VAL A 347 8.87 -29.35 2.03
N ALA A 348 7.64 -28.84 1.98
CA ALA A 348 6.42 -29.65 2.16
C ALA A 348 5.56 -29.59 0.90
N LEU A 349 5.22 -30.76 0.35
CA LEU A 349 4.27 -30.96 -0.74
C LEU A 349 2.98 -31.54 -0.15
N ILE A 350 1.87 -30.80 -0.21
CA ILE A 350 0.66 -31.10 0.55
C ILE A 350 -0.54 -31.19 -0.40
N LYS A 351 -1.15 -32.37 -0.48
CA LYS A 351 -2.39 -32.57 -1.22
C LYS A 351 -3.54 -31.80 -0.59
N ARG A 352 -4.34 -31.14 -1.39
CA ARG A 352 -5.57 -30.46 -0.98
C ARG A 352 -6.79 -31.10 -1.69
N GLN A 353 -7.89 -31.06 -1.00
CA GLN A 353 -9.15 -31.58 -1.54
C GLN A 353 -9.83 -30.51 -2.39
#